data_7416042c8fa7190602c9097c5c83708f
#
_entry.id   7416042c8fa7190602c9097c5c83708f
#
_cell.length_a   1.000
_cell.length_b   1.000
_cell.length_c   1.000
_cell.angle_alpha   90.00
_cell.angle_beta   90.00
_cell.angle_gamma   90.00
#
_symmetry.space_group_name_H-M   'P 1'
#
loop_
_entity.id
_entity.type
_entity.pdbx_description
1 polymer ?
#
loop_
_entity_poly.entity_id
_entity_poly.type
_entity_poly.pdbx_seq_one_letter_code
_entity_poly.pdbx_strand_id
1 'polypeptide(L)'
;MLSAHLRGGCVLQALAKYFELEQNGTTVRRETLAGITTFLTMAYIVFVNPAILADAGMDRDAAFVATCLAAAFGSLLMGILANYPIALAPGMGLNAFFTYTVVAQMGHSWQTALGVVFLSGIIFLLLSVFPVREWIVNSIPRALKMAISAGIGMFLAIIALKNAGIVVDSPATLVQLGDLGQPAALFAALGFFAMVAMDRLKVPGAILIAILGVTVIASLFGMNQFSGVVSTPPNLAPSFLQMDLATAFELSLISVVFAFLFVDLFDTAGTLIGVAHRAGLLDENGRLPRLRGALLADSLATVAGAALGTSTTTSYIESTAGIRAGGRTGLTAIVVAILFLACLLFAPLAGSIPAYATAPALLFVACMMARGLAEINWEDVTDYVPAVVTALAMPLTFSIATGIGIGFITYAAVKVLSGRFQEASPAILILAVAFVLKFSFL
;
A
#
# COMPACT_ATOMS: atom_id res chain seq x y z
N MET A 1 -3.61 45.03 -10.59
CA MET A 1 -4.02 44.24 -9.39
C MET A 1 -5.49 43.74 -9.45
N LEU A 2 -6.44 44.49 -10.09
CA LEU A 2 -7.86 44.02 -10.21
C LEU A 2 -8.08 42.79 -11.08
N SER A 3 -7.26 42.55 -12.11
CA SER A 3 -7.41 41.39 -13.02
C SER A 3 -7.02 40.05 -12.43
N ALA A 4 -6.17 40.03 -11.42
CA ALA A 4 -5.75 38.80 -10.72
C ALA A 4 -6.83 38.32 -9.74
N HIS A 5 -7.55 39.24 -9.10
CA HIS A 5 -8.65 38.91 -8.17
C HIS A 5 -9.85 38.31 -8.88
N LEU A 6 -10.20 38.82 -10.10
CA LEU A 6 -11.29 38.28 -10.91
C LEU A 6 -10.99 36.87 -11.49
N ARG A 7 -9.74 36.61 -11.85
CA ARG A 7 -9.33 35.26 -12.31
C ARG A 7 -9.32 34.24 -11.19
N GLY A 8 -8.88 34.59 -9.98
CA GLY A 8 -8.91 33.70 -8.83
C GLY A 8 -10.33 33.29 -8.42
N GLY A 9 -11.30 34.19 -8.49
CA GLY A 9 -12.70 33.89 -8.21
C GLY A 9 -13.33 32.92 -9.23
N CYS A 10 -12.99 33.03 -10.51
CA CYS A 10 -13.52 32.16 -11.56
C CYS A 10 -12.93 30.71 -11.43
N VAL A 11 -11.65 30.56 -11.13
CA VAL A 11 -11.02 29.24 -10.93
C VAL A 11 -11.58 28.55 -9.69
N LEU A 12 -11.72 29.28 -8.58
CA LEU A 12 -12.31 28.74 -7.35
C LEU A 12 -13.74 28.29 -7.53
N GLN A 13 -14.55 29.05 -8.29
CA GLN A 13 -15.92 28.68 -8.62
C GLN A 13 -15.99 27.46 -9.54
N ALA A 14 -15.09 27.36 -10.53
CA ALA A 14 -14.99 26.18 -11.40
C ALA A 14 -14.63 24.91 -10.61
N LEU A 15 -13.65 25.00 -9.71
CA LEU A 15 -13.29 23.90 -8.81
C LEU A 15 -14.45 23.52 -7.88
N ALA A 16 -15.12 24.52 -7.27
CA ALA A 16 -16.26 24.28 -6.40
C ALA A 16 -17.39 23.54 -7.12
N LYS A 17 -17.65 23.92 -8.37
CA LYS A 17 -18.67 23.28 -9.21
C LYS A 17 -18.27 21.88 -9.65
N TYR A 18 -17.02 21.68 -10.11
CA TYR A 18 -16.54 20.36 -10.58
C TYR A 18 -16.56 19.31 -9.45
N PHE A 19 -16.09 19.70 -8.25
CA PHE A 19 -16.03 18.79 -7.10
C PHE A 19 -17.32 18.75 -6.29
N GLU A 20 -18.38 19.47 -6.71
CA GLU A 20 -19.68 19.49 -6.03
C GLU A 20 -19.57 19.87 -4.55
N LEU A 21 -18.72 20.89 -4.23
CA LEU A 21 -18.36 21.19 -2.84
C LEU A 21 -19.58 21.57 -1.98
N GLU A 22 -20.52 22.32 -2.51
CA GLU A 22 -21.74 22.74 -1.79
C GLU A 22 -22.65 21.55 -1.49
N GLN A 23 -22.82 20.63 -2.47
CA GLN A 23 -23.62 19.42 -2.31
C GLN A 23 -23.04 18.48 -1.26
N ASN A 24 -21.70 18.45 -1.14
CA ASN A 24 -20.99 17.65 -0.16
C ASN A 24 -20.74 18.39 1.17
N GLY A 25 -21.32 19.56 1.37
CA GLY A 25 -21.26 20.33 2.63
C GLY A 25 -19.84 20.75 3.03
N THR A 26 -18.95 20.98 2.05
CA THR A 26 -17.55 21.30 2.26
C THR A 26 -17.13 22.60 1.58
N THR A 27 -15.89 23.00 1.78
CA THR A 27 -15.30 24.22 1.21
C THR A 27 -13.88 23.95 0.74
N VAL A 28 -13.37 24.75 -0.20
CA VAL A 28 -11.97 24.64 -0.68
C VAL A 28 -10.99 24.64 0.49
N ARG A 29 -11.19 25.47 1.50
CA ARG A 29 -10.33 25.53 2.69
C ARG A 29 -10.32 24.21 3.48
N ARG A 30 -11.50 23.60 3.68
CA ARG A 30 -11.62 22.31 4.40
C ARG A 30 -10.97 21.20 3.61
N GLU A 31 -11.20 21.12 2.30
CA GLU A 31 -10.59 20.13 1.42
C GLU A 31 -9.06 20.26 1.40
N THR A 32 -8.54 21.50 1.35
CA THR A 32 -7.09 21.75 1.41
C THR A 32 -6.48 21.30 2.74
N LEU A 33 -7.10 21.64 3.87
CA LEU A 33 -6.63 21.19 5.18
C LEU A 33 -6.70 19.66 5.31
N ALA A 34 -7.75 19.05 4.79
CA ALA A 34 -7.91 17.61 4.74
C ALA A 34 -6.82 16.95 3.89
N GLY A 35 -6.51 17.51 2.72
CA GLY A 35 -5.44 17.04 1.85
C GLY A 35 -4.07 17.13 2.49
N ILE A 36 -3.76 18.24 3.16
CA ILE A 36 -2.52 18.38 3.94
C ILE A 36 -2.46 17.33 5.06
N THR A 37 -3.57 17.10 5.78
CA THR A 37 -3.64 16.11 6.85
C THR A 37 -3.42 14.70 6.30
N THR A 38 -4.08 14.32 5.19
CA THR A 38 -3.85 13.03 4.52
C THR A 38 -2.39 12.89 4.12
N PHE A 39 -1.85 13.89 3.42
CA PHE A 39 -0.45 13.88 2.98
C PHE A 39 0.52 13.65 4.15
N LEU A 40 0.39 14.40 5.24
CA LEU A 40 1.26 14.27 6.40
C LEU A 40 1.23 12.86 7.02
N THR A 41 0.09 12.17 6.95
CA THR A 41 -0.04 10.81 7.50
C THR A 41 0.53 9.74 6.58
N MET A 42 0.63 9.98 5.26
CA MET A 42 1.14 9.01 4.28
C MET A 42 2.47 9.41 3.63
N ALA A 43 3.00 10.61 3.92
CA ALA A 43 4.25 11.10 3.32
C ALA A 43 5.48 10.22 3.61
N TYR A 44 5.42 9.38 4.65
CA TYR A 44 6.49 8.43 4.96
C TYR A 44 6.79 7.47 3.79
N ILE A 45 5.83 7.25 2.88
CA ILE A 45 6.01 6.38 1.72
C ILE A 45 7.12 6.85 0.78
N VAL A 46 7.36 8.17 0.71
CA VAL A 46 8.44 8.73 -0.13
C VAL A 46 9.85 8.34 0.36
N PHE A 47 9.94 7.84 1.58
CA PHE A 47 11.19 7.34 2.18
C PHE A 47 11.22 5.81 2.23
N VAL A 48 10.10 5.20 2.60
CA VAL A 48 9.99 3.75 2.81
C VAL A 48 10.01 3.00 1.49
N ASN A 49 9.25 3.44 0.48
CA ASN A 49 9.18 2.74 -0.80
C ASN A 49 10.52 2.71 -1.55
N PRO A 50 11.25 3.83 -1.71
CA PRO A 50 12.57 3.80 -2.34
C PRO A 50 13.58 2.93 -1.57
N ALA A 51 13.50 2.88 -0.24
CA ALA A 51 14.35 2.01 0.56
C ALA A 51 14.08 0.53 0.27
N ILE A 52 12.81 0.12 0.22
CA ILE A 52 12.41 -1.26 -0.11
C ILE A 52 12.83 -1.62 -1.54
N LEU A 53 12.61 -0.75 -2.52
CA LEU A 53 12.96 -1.01 -3.91
C LEU A 53 14.48 -1.03 -4.15
N ALA A 54 15.24 -0.28 -3.36
CA ALA A 54 16.71 -0.33 -3.37
C ALA A 54 17.26 -1.70 -2.94
N ASP A 55 16.58 -2.39 -2.01
CA ASP A 55 16.91 -3.77 -1.62
C ASP A 55 16.73 -4.76 -2.80
N ALA A 56 15.92 -4.41 -3.80
CA ALA A 56 15.79 -5.15 -5.07
C ALA A 56 16.88 -4.78 -6.11
N GLY A 57 17.81 -3.89 -5.78
CA GLY A 57 18.86 -3.40 -6.68
C GLY A 57 18.43 -2.26 -7.60
N MET A 58 17.29 -1.61 -7.33
CA MET A 58 16.88 -0.40 -8.05
C MET A 58 17.63 0.82 -7.54
N ASP A 59 17.86 1.79 -8.43
CA ASP A 59 18.42 3.08 -8.03
C ASP A 59 17.45 3.80 -7.06
N ARG A 60 17.95 4.15 -5.87
CA ARG A 60 17.13 4.72 -4.79
C ARG A 60 16.54 6.08 -5.15
N ASP A 61 17.33 6.91 -5.85
CA ASP A 61 16.92 8.25 -6.23
C ASP A 61 15.87 8.22 -7.34
N ALA A 62 16.03 7.34 -8.33
CA ALA A 62 15.04 7.10 -9.37
C ALA A 62 13.75 6.51 -8.78
N ALA A 63 13.85 5.55 -7.84
CA ALA A 63 12.71 4.99 -7.14
C ALA A 63 11.95 6.04 -6.28
N PHE A 64 12.68 7.01 -5.69
CA PHE A 64 12.08 8.15 -4.99
C PHE A 64 11.25 9.02 -5.94
N VAL A 65 11.81 9.38 -7.09
CA VAL A 65 11.08 10.16 -8.12
C VAL A 65 9.88 9.40 -8.63
N ALA A 66 10.04 8.10 -8.97
CA ALA A 66 8.96 7.23 -9.40
C ALA A 66 7.82 7.14 -8.37
N THR A 67 8.17 7.03 -7.08
CA THR A 67 7.21 7.01 -5.96
C THR A 67 6.40 8.28 -5.89
N CYS A 68 7.06 9.45 -5.92
CA CYS A 68 6.39 10.75 -5.87
C CYS A 68 5.46 10.96 -7.07
N LEU A 69 5.93 10.63 -8.28
CA LEU A 69 5.14 10.79 -9.51
C LEU A 69 3.95 9.83 -9.55
N ALA A 70 4.14 8.55 -9.19
CA ALA A 70 3.07 7.57 -9.17
C ALA A 70 1.99 7.92 -8.13
N ALA A 71 2.40 8.35 -6.93
CA ALA A 71 1.48 8.80 -5.89
C ALA A 71 0.71 10.07 -6.31
N ALA A 72 1.39 11.03 -6.92
CA ALA A 72 0.76 12.24 -7.45
C ALA A 72 -0.24 11.91 -8.56
N PHE A 73 0.16 11.08 -9.53
CA PHE A 73 -0.68 10.68 -10.65
C PHE A 73 -1.92 9.89 -10.18
N GLY A 74 -1.72 8.88 -9.32
CA GLY A 74 -2.82 8.06 -8.81
C GLY A 74 -3.81 8.87 -7.97
N SER A 75 -3.31 9.75 -7.08
CA SER A 75 -4.17 10.64 -6.28
C SER A 75 -4.91 11.66 -7.14
N LEU A 76 -4.26 12.19 -8.20
CA LEU A 76 -4.89 13.08 -9.18
C LEU A 76 -6.05 12.37 -9.90
N LEU A 77 -5.81 11.16 -10.40
CA LEU A 77 -6.83 10.36 -11.08
C LEU A 77 -8.01 10.02 -10.15
N MET A 78 -7.73 9.63 -8.90
CA MET A 78 -8.77 9.36 -7.92
C MET A 78 -9.65 10.59 -7.67
N GLY A 79 -9.03 11.76 -7.53
CA GLY A 79 -9.75 13.03 -7.38
C GLY A 79 -10.61 13.37 -8.59
N ILE A 80 -10.12 13.17 -9.80
CA ILE A 80 -10.81 13.51 -11.04
C ILE A 80 -11.89 12.48 -11.40
N LEU A 81 -11.56 11.18 -11.44
CA LEU A 81 -12.44 10.15 -11.96
C LEU A 81 -13.51 9.70 -10.95
N ALA A 82 -13.17 9.68 -9.66
CA ALA A 82 -14.08 9.22 -8.62
C ALA A 82 -14.64 10.35 -7.76
N ASN A 83 -14.00 11.51 -7.73
CA ASN A 83 -14.31 12.60 -6.79
C ASN A 83 -14.29 12.11 -5.32
N TYR A 84 -13.29 11.30 -4.95
CA TYR A 84 -13.14 10.77 -3.60
C TYR A 84 -11.96 11.44 -2.87
N PRO A 85 -12.11 11.70 -1.55
CA PRO A 85 -11.04 12.24 -0.71
C PRO A 85 -10.03 11.14 -0.32
N ILE A 86 -9.66 10.30 -1.28
CA ILE A 86 -8.80 9.12 -1.08
C ILE A 86 -7.54 9.28 -1.91
N ALA A 87 -6.40 9.24 -1.27
CA ALA A 87 -5.10 9.31 -1.91
C ALA A 87 -4.58 7.91 -2.27
N LEU A 88 -3.80 7.86 -3.34
CA LEU A 88 -3.11 6.67 -3.81
C LEU A 88 -1.61 6.86 -3.70
N ALA A 89 -0.90 5.77 -3.42
CA ALA A 89 0.56 5.69 -3.49
C ALA A 89 0.99 4.23 -3.65
N PRO A 90 2.29 3.94 -3.92
CA PRO A 90 2.78 2.57 -3.99
C PRO A 90 2.46 1.77 -2.74
N GLY A 91 1.83 0.59 -2.91
CA GLY A 91 1.32 -0.25 -1.82
C GLY A 91 2.44 -0.99 -1.11
N MET A 92 2.60 -0.79 0.21
CA MET A 92 3.75 -1.32 0.94
C MET A 92 3.83 -2.84 0.96
N GLY A 93 2.70 -3.54 1.06
CA GLY A 93 2.65 -5.00 0.99
C GLY A 93 3.13 -5.53 -0.35
N LEU A 94 2.68 -4.90 -1.43
CA LEU A 94 3.06 -5.26 -2.80
C LEU A 94 4.51 -4.87 -3.12
N ASN A 95 5.02 -3.78 -2.57
CA ASN A 95 6.44 -3.40 -2.68
C ASN A 95 7.35 -4.44 -2.03
N ALA A 96 6.96 -4.91 -0.84
CA ALA A 96 7.69 -5.95 -0.14
C ALA A 96 7.60 -7.31 -0.88
N PHE A 97 6.45 -7.66 -1.44
CA PHE A 97 6.30 -8.84 -2.30
C PHE A 97 7.17 -8.75 -3.56
N PHE A 98 7.18 -7.58 -4.21
CA PHE A 98 8.06 -7.28 -5.34
C PHE A 98 9.53 -7.54 -5.00
N THR A 99 10.02 -6.90 -3.93
CA THR A 99 11.44 -6.90 -3.57
C THR A 99 11.89 -8.24 -2.98
N TYR A 100 11.19 -8.69 -1.94
CA TYR A 100 11.69 -9.81 -1.14
C TYR A 100 11.24 -11.17 -1.67
N THR A 101 10.06 -11.25 -2.31
CA THR A 101 9.60 -12.54 -2.88
C THR A 101 10.04 -12.67 -4.33
N VAL A 102 9.67 -11.73 -5.21
CA VAL A 102 9.91 -11.91 -6.65
C VAL A 102 11.39 -11.73 -6.99
N VAL A 103 12.03 -10.68 -6.48
CA VAL A 103 13.42 -10.41 -6.80
C VAL A 103 14.37 -11.25 -5.95
N ALA A 104 14.29 -11.12 -4.61
CA ALA A 104 15.29 -11.75 -3.74
C ALA A 104 15.13 -13.26 -3.60
N GLN A 105 13.89 -13.77 -3.43
CA GLN A 105 13.66 -15.21 -3.20
C GLN A 105 13.55 -16.01 -4.49
N MET A 106 12.79 -15.50 -5.50
CA MET A 106 12.61 -16.19 -6.78
C MET A 106 13.76 -15.92 -7.76
N GLY A 107 14.65 -14.95 -7.48
CA GLY A 107 15.85 -14.67 -8.27
C GLY A 107 15.59 -13.93 -9.59
N HIS A 108 14.40 -13.33 -9.77
CA HIS A 108 14.11 -12.55 -10.97
C HIS A 108 14.71 -11.15 -10.90
N SER A 109 14.99 -10.55 -12.05
CA SER A 109 15.43 -9.16 -12.11
C SER A 109 14.29 -8.21 -11.69
N TRP A 110 14.62 -7.04 -11.14
CA TRP A 110 13.61 -6.04 -10.82
C TRP A 110 12.89 -5.52 -12.09
N GLN A 111 13.56 -5.57 -13.26
CA GLN A 111 12.94 -5.23 -14.55
C GLN A 111 11.83 -6.23 -14.90
N THR A 112 12.07 -7.51 -14.70
CA THR A 112 11.06 -8.57 -14.88
C THR A 112 9.90 -8.37 -13.90
N ALA A 113 10.21 -8.07 -12.64
CA ALA A 113 9.18 -7.79 -11.63
C ALA A 113 8.33 -6.55 -11.99
N LEU A 114 8.93 -5.48 -12.56
CA LEU A 114 8.17 -4.34 -13.11
C LEU A 114 7.27 -4.76 -14.29
N GLY A 115 7.76 -5.62 -15.17
CA GLY A 115 6.98 -6.19 -16.26
C GLY A 115 5.75 -6.95 -15.76
N VAL A 116 5.93 -7.77 -14.72
CA VAL A 116 4.84 -8.50 -14.06
C VAL A 116 3.81 -7.55 -13.43
N VAL A 117 4.25 -6.49 -12.73
CA VAL A 117 3.36 -5.46 -12.17
C VAL A 117 2.60 -4.74 -13.27
N PHE A 118 3.27 -4.37 -14.37
CA PHE A 118 2.64 -3.73 -15.53
C PHE A 118 1.54 -4.61 -16.12
N LEU A 119 1.83 -5.91 -16.36
CA LEU A 119 0.85 -6.86 -16.89
C LEU A 119 -0.34 -7.04 -15.93
N SER A 120 -0.07 -7.16 -14.63
CA SER A 120 -1.10 -7.20 -13.60
C SER A 120 -1.98 -5.96 -13.66
N GLY A 121 -1.39 -4.76 -13.77
CA GLY A 121 -2.12 -3.49 -13.91
C GLY A 121 -2.97 -3.42 -15.18
N ILE A 122 -2.49 -3.93 -16.32
CA ILE A 122 -3.27 -4.01 -17.58
C ILE A 122 -4.46 -4.97 -17.41
N ILE A 123 -4.25 -6.16 -16.85
CA ILE A 123 -5.34 -7.10 -16.58
C ILE A 123 -6.36 -6.47 -15.63
N PHE A 124 -5.89 -5.77 -14.60
CA PHE A 124 -6.70 -5.06 -13.64
C PHE A 124 -7.53 -3.94 -14.28
N LEU A 125 -6.92 -3.18 -15.21
CA LEU A 125 -7.61 -2.17 -15.99
C LEU A 125 -8.72 -2.78 -16.85
N LEU A 126 -8.45 -3.88 -17.55
CA LEU A 126 -9.44 -4.60 -18.34
C LEU A 126 -10.59 -5.11 -17.48
N LEU A 127 -10.30 -5.73 -16.33
CA LEU A 127 -11.31 -6.20 -15.38
C LEU A 127 -12.13 -5.05 -14.78
N SER A 128 -11.57 -3.83 -14.67
CA SER A 128 -12.28 -2.65 -14.16
C SER A 128 -13.29 -2.07 -15.15
N VAL A 129 -13.14 -2.37 -16.44
CA VAL A 129 -14.13 -2.02 -17.48
C VAL A 129 -15.36 -2.93 -17.43
N PHE A 130 -15.17 -4.20 -17.04
CA PHE A 130 -16.24 -5.20 -16.96
C PHE A 130 -16.71 -5.42 -15.52
N PRO A 131 -17.99 -5.81 -15.29
CA PRO A 131 -18.52 -6.05 -13.93
C PRO A 131 -17.98 -7.32 -13.24
N VAL A 132 -17.04 -8.03 -13.87
CA VAL A 132 -16.43 -9.27 -13.36
C VAL A 132 -15.71 -9.05 -12.03
N ARG A 133 -15.12 -7.88 -11.82
CA ARG A 133 -14.38 -7.55 -10.61
C ARG A 133 -15.26 -7.52 -9.35
N GLU A 134 -16.46 -6.92 -9.45
CA GLU A 134 -17.40 -6.91 -8.32
C GLU A 134 -17.79 -8.34 -7.93
N TRP A 135 -17.96 -9.21 -8.92
CA TRP A 135 -18.25 -10.62 -8.70
C TRP A 135 -17.08 -11.31 -7.96
N ILE A 136 -15.83 -11.12 -8.39
CA ILE A 136 -14.65 -11.71 -7.73
C ILE A 136 -14.56 -11.24 -6.28
N VAL A 137 -14.61 -9.92 -6.05
CA VAL A 137 -14.50 -9.34 -4.70
C VAL A 137 -15.61 -9.86 -3.79
N ASN A 138 -16.84 -9.94 -4.30
CA ASN A 138 -17.98 -10.39 -3.50
C ASN A 138 -18.00 -11.92 -3.28
N SER A 139 -17.30 -12.69 -4.13
CA SER A 139 -17.21 -14.16 -4.01
C SER A 139 -16.28 -14.63 -2.91
N ILE A 140 -15.39 -13.73 -2.39
CA ILE A 140 -14.43 -14.10 -1.36
C ILE A 140 -14.98 -13.76 0.03
N PRO A 141 -14.97 -14.71 0.96
CA PRO A 141 -15.46 -14.50 2.32
C PRO A 141 -14.72 -13.40 3.05
N ARG A 142 -15.44 -12.68 3.89
CA ARG A 142 -14.89 -11.60 4.70
C ARG A 142 -13.71 -12.07 5.56
N ALA A 143 -13.80 -13.26 6.14
CA ALA A 143 -12.74 -13.84 6.96
C ALA A 143 -11.41 -13.94 6.19
N LEU A 144 -11.42 -14.43 4.94
CA LEU A 144 -10.22 -14.52 4.12
C LEU A 144 -9.69 -13.14 3.71
N LYS A 145 -10.56 -12.17 3.39
CA LYS A 145 -10.13 -10.79 3.08
C LYS A 145 -9.38 -10.16 4.26
N MET A 146 -9.93 -10.29 5.46
CA MET A 146 -9.32 -9.76 6.68
C MET A 146 -8.02 -10.49 7.01
N ALA A 147 -7.98 -11.80 6.80
CA ALA A 147 -6.79 -12.62 7.00
C ALA A 147 -5.66 -12.27 6.03
N ILE A 148 -5.97 -12.02 4.75
CA ILE A 148 -4.99 -11.59 3.74
C ILE A 148 -4.38 -10.26 4.15
N SER A 149 -5.19 -9.27 4.52
CA SER A 149 -4.69 -7.97 5.00
C SER A 149 -3.80 -8.13 6.23
N ALA A 150 -4.23 -8.90 7.21
CA ALA A 150 -3.45 -9.15 8.42
C ALA A 150 -2.16 -9.91 8.14
N GLY A 151 -2.18 -10.89 7.24
CA GLY A 151 -1.00 -11.66 6.83
C GLY A 151 0.03 -10.80 6.12
N ILE A 152 -0.40 -9.90 5.24
CA ILE A 152 0.47 -8.88 4.63
C ILE A 152 1.09 -8.00 5.73
N GLY A 153 0.29 -7.58 6.72
CA GLY A 153 0.80 -6.84 7.87
C GLY A 153 1.86 -7.64 8.65
N MET A 154 1.62 -8.90 8.96
CA MET A 154 2.60 -9.75 9.65
C MET A 154 3.87 -9.98 8.81
N PHE A 155 3.74 -10.08 7.48
CA PHE A 155 4.88 -10.14 6.57
C PHE A 155 5.71 -8.85 6.61
N LEU A 156 5.07 -7.67 6.62
CA LEU A 156 5.75 -6.39 6.80
C LEU A 156 6.41 -6.28 8.19
N ALA A 157 5.79 -6.82 9.24
CA ALA A 157 6.35 -6.79 10.58
C ALA A 157 7.68 -7.54 10.68
N ILE A 158 7.80 -8.72 10.08
CA ILE A 158 9.07 -9.46 10.12
C ILE A 158 10.18 -8.73 9.35
N ILE A 159 9.83 -8.10 8.22
CA ILE A 159 10.78 -7.26 7.45
C ILE A 159 11.21 -6.06 8.30
N ALA A 160 10.28 -5.38 8.94
CA ALA A 160 10.55 -4.23 9.80
C ALA A 160 11.48 -4.60 10.95
N LEU A 161 11.21 -5.69 11.64
CA LEU A 161 12.02 -6.18 12.77
C LEU A 161 13.43 -6.61 12.31
N LYS A 162 13.55 -7.20 11.12
CA LYS A 162 14.83 -7.53 10.49
C LYS A 162 15.62 -6.26 10.15
N ASN A 163 14.99 -5.27 9.51
CA ASN A 163 15.64 -4.02 9.13
C ASN A 163 16.04 -3.16 10.35
N ALA A 164 15.32 -3.32 11.48
CA ALA A 164 15.67 -2.73 12.76
C ALA A 164 16.81 -3.47 13.50
N GLY A 165 17.22 -4.65 13.03
CA GLY A 165 18.20 -5.51 13.74
C GLY A 165 17.67 -6.14 15.02
N ILE A 166 16.35 -6.09 15.25
CA ILE A 166 15.68 -6.69 16.43
C ILE A 166 15.50 -8.19 16.24
N VAL A 167 15.21 -8.61 15.01
CA VAL A 167 15.13 -10.02 14.63
C VAL A 167 16.25 -10.31 13.63
N VAL A 168 17.00 -11.37 13.90
CA VAL A 168 18.11 -11.83 13.06
C VAL A 168 17.95 -13.30 12.71
N ASP A 169 18.68 -13.74 11.70
CA ASP A 169 18.71 -15.12 11.23
C ASP A 169 19.24 -16.08 12.31
N SER A 170 18.67 -17.30 12.35
CA SER A 170 19.10 -18.38 13.24
C SER A 170 18.93 -19.73 12.55
N PRO A 171 20.00 -20.49 12.33
CA PRO A 171 19.92 -21.81 11.72
C PRO A 171 19.07 -22.82 12.50
N ALA A 172 18.95 -22.64 13.82
CA ALA A 172 18.21 -23.56 14.68
C ALA A 172 16.71 -23.28 14.78
N THR A 173 16.33 -21.97 14.73
CA THR A 173 14.94 -21.51 15.00
C THR A 173 14.37 -20.64 13.89
N LEU A 174 15.05 -20.53 12.74
CA LEU A 174 14.80 -19.63 11.61
C LEU A 174 15.09 -18.17 11.96
N VAL A 175 14.61 -17.69 13.10
CA VAL A 175 14.83 -16.33 13.60
C VAL A 175 15.14 -16.35 15.09
N GLN A 176 15.90 -15.35 15.55
CA GLN A 176 16.21 -15.12 16.97
C GLN A 176 16.28 -13.65 17.27
N LEU A 177 16.32 -13.30 18.56
CA LEU A 177 16.50 -11.93 19.00
C LEU A 177 17.91 -11.47 18.66
N GLY A 178 18.00 -10.30 18.00
CA GLY A 178 19.27 -9.61 17.72
C GLY A 178 19.84 -8.91 18.95
N ASP A 179 20.95 -8.24 18.75
CA ASP A 179 21.59 -7.45 19.81
C ASP A 179 20.84 -6.10 19.99
N LEU A 180 19.98 -6.06 21.01
CA LEU A 180 19.23 -4.84 21.36
C LEU A 180 20.12 -3.71 21.89
N GLY A 181 21.38 -3.96 22.24
CA GLY A 181 22.34 -2.94 22.61
C GLY A 181 22.84 -2.12 21.41
N GLN A 182 22.62 -2.60 20.19
CA GLN A 182 23.01 -1.85 18.99
C GLN A 182 22.19 -0.54 18.86
N PRO A 183 22.85 0.58 18.57
CA PRO A 183 22.17 1.88 18.43
C PRO A 183 21.01 1.87 17.43
N ALA A 184 21.14 1.13 16.32
CA ALA A 184 20.09 1.01 15.31
C ALA A 184 18.80 0.39 15.88
N ALA A 185 18.92 -0.69 16.68
CA ALA A 185 17.76 -1.34 17.31
C ALA A 185 17.11 -0.44 18.37
N LEU A 186 17.93 0.28 19.17
CA LEU A 186 17.43 1.25 20.15
C LEU A 186 16.68 2.41 19.49
N PHE A 187 17.24 3.01 18.42
CA PHE A 187 16.56 4.09 17.71
C PHE A 187 15.28 3.61 17.01
N ALA A 188 15.27 2.41 16.46
CA ALA A 188 14.07 1.82 15.90
C ALA A 188 12.98 1.64 16.97
N ALA A 189 13.33 1.09 18.14
CA ALA A 189 12.38 0.92 19.25
C ALA A 189 11.85 2.27 19.76
N LEU A 190 12.71 3.25 19.98
CA LEU A 190 12.31 4.60 20.39
C LEU A 190 11.39 5.26 19.35
N GLY A 191 11.72 5.13 18.05
CA GLY A 191 10.90 5.62 16.96
C GLY A 191 9.51 5.00 16.97
N PHE A 192 9.42 3.68 17.17
CA PHE A 192 8.14 2.97 17.26
C PHE A 192 7.29 3.46 18.45
N PHE A 193 7.86 3.55 19.64
CA PHE A 193 7.13 4.05 20.81
C PHE A 193 6.68 5.51 20.64
N ALA A 194 7.53 6.35 20.06
CA ALA A 194 7.16 7.73 19.74
C ALA A 194 5.98 7.80 18.74
N MET A 195 5.99 6.96 17.67
CA MET A 195 4.87 6.89 16.72
C MET A 195 3.57 6.52 17.40
N VAL A 196 3.57 5.44 18.21
CA VAL A 196 2.39 4.96 18.92
C VAL A 196 1.87 6.02 19.89
N ALA A 197 2.76 6.68 20.65
CA ALA A 197 2.39 7.74 21.59
C ALA A 197 1.78 8.95 20.86
N MET A 198 2.40 9.42 19.77
CA MET A 198 1.89 10.54 18.97
C MET A 198 0.57 10.21 18.26
N ASP A 199 0.41 9.00 17.75
CA ASP A 199 -0.87 8.55 17.15
C ASP A 199 -1.98 8.55 18.20
N ARG A 200 -1.71 8.05 19.42
CA ARG A 200 -2.66 8.09 20.55
C ARG A 200 -3.05 9.52 20.93
N LEU A 201 -2.11 10.45 20.84
CA LEU A 201 -2.33 11.88 21.06
C LEU A 201 -2.97 12.59 19.85
N LYS A 202 -3.26 11.86 18.77
CA LYS A 202 -3.87 12.35 17.53
C LYS A 202 -3.01 13.44 16.85
N VAL A 203 -1.69 13.33 16.94
CA VAL A 203 -0.75 14.23 16.26
C VAL A 203 -0.77 13.91 14.75
N PRO A 204 -1.15 14.85 13.88
CA PRO A 204 -1.12 14.61 12.44
C PRO A 204 0.31 14.37 11.97
N GLY A 205 0.53 13.34 11.16
CA GLY A 205 1.87 13.01 10.66
C GLY A 205 2.80 12.36 11.69
N ALA A 206 2.26 11.71 12.73
CA ALA A 206 3.04 11.03 13.78
C ALA A 206 4.16 10.15 13.22
N ILE A 207 3.89 9.38 12.15
CA ILE A 207 4.88 8.51 11.50
C ILE A 207 6.02 9.36 10.90
N LEU A 208 5.69 10.38 10.13
CA LEU A 208 6.66 11.27 9.51
C LEU A 208 7.54 11.99 10.56
N ILE A 209 6.91 12.53 11.60
CA ILE A 209 7.61 13.23 12.70
C ILE A 209 8.58 12.29 13.41
N ALA A 210 8.18 11.05 13.67
CA ALA A 210 9.05 10.08 14.32
C ALA A 210 10.24 9.68 13.43
N ILE A 211 10.02 9.42 12.13
CA ILE A 211 11.10 9.13 11.18
C ILE A 211 12.12 10.27 11.15
N LEU A 212 11.64 11.50 10.98
CA LEU A 212 12.51 12.67 10.94
C LEU A 212 13.22 12.89 12.30
N GLY A 213 12.50 12.72 13.41
CA GLY A 213 13.08 12.84 14.75
C GLY A 213 14.20 11.83 14.99
N VAL A 214 13.98 10.56 14.68
CA VAL A 214 15.02 9.52 14.77
C VAL A 214 16.20 9.86 13.85
N THR A 215 15.93 10.30 12.62
CA THR A 215 16.99 10.67 11.67
C THR A 215 17.84 11.82 12.18
N VAL A 216 17.21 12.88 12.72
CA VAL A 216 17.92 14.03 13.30
C VAL A 216 18.78 13.60 14.50
N ILE A 217 18.21 12.83 15.43
CA ILE A 217 18.95 12.34 16.60
C ILE A 217 20.14 11.48 16.14
N ALA A 218 19.92 10.53 15.23
CA ALA A 218 20.99 9.68 14.70
C ALA A 218 22.09 10.49 14.00
N SER A 219 21.73 11.58 13.29
CA SER A 219 22.71 12.49 12.69
C SER A 219 23.56 13.21 13.74
N LEU A 220 22.98 13.64 14.86
CA LEU A 220 23.72 14.27 15.98
C LEU A 220 24.72 13.31 16.61
N PHE A 221 24.45 12.01 16.61
CA PHE A 221 25.37 10.96 17.03
C PHE A 221 26.35 10.50 15.94
N GLY A 222 26.33 11.12 14.74
CA GLY A 222 27.22 10.77 13.64
C GLY A 222 26.93 9.41 12.98
N MET A 223 25.71 8.85 13.17
CA MET A 223 25.35 7.53 12.68
C MET A 223 24.87 7.51 11.23
N ASN A 224 24.56 8.65 10.66
CA ASN A 224 24.19 8.81 9.26
C ASN A 224 24.76 10.10 8.67
N GLN A 225 24.92 10.13 7.36
CA GLN A 225 25.36 11.31 6.64
C GLN A 225 24.15 12.16 6.24
N PHE A 226 24.15 13.41 6.60
CA PHE A 226 23.13 14.36 6.19
C PHE A 226 23.54 15.02 4.86
N SER A 227 22.78 14.76 3.79
CA SER A 227 23.09 15.23 2.42
C SER A 227 22.41 16.55 2.06
N GLY A 228 21.66 17.16 2.99
CA GLY A 228 20.91 18.39 2.75
C GLY A 228 19.39 18.19 2.80
N VAL A 229 18.63 19.27 2.58
CA VAL A 229 17.17 19.25 2.65
C VAL A 229 16.55 19.35 1.27
N VAL A 230 17.04 20.24 0.42
CA VAL A 230 16.43 20.59 -0.88
C VAL A 230 17.45 20.48 -2.01
N SER A 231 17.04 19.89 -3.12
CA SER A 231 17.80 19.87 -4.38
C SER A 231 16.86 19.93 -5.59
N THR A 232 17.43 20.00 -6.79
CA THR A 232 16.69 19.67 -8.00
C THR A 232 16.28 18.19 -7.96
N PRO A 233 15.11 17.81 -8.55
CA PRO A 233 14.69 16.43 -8.61
C PRO A 233 15.77 15.53 -9.25
N PRO A 234 16.02 14.34 -8.69
CA PRO A 234 16.93 13.37 -9.29
C PRO A 234 16.47 12.87 -10.66
N ASN A 235 17.38 12.20 -11.37
CA ASN A 235 17.09 11.63 -12.67
C ASN A 235 16.22 10.37 -12.54
N LEU A 236 15.09 10.32 -13.26
CA LEU A 236 14.20 9.17 -13.33
C LEU A 236 14.69 8.09 -14.33
N ALA A 237 15.55 8.44 -15.29
CA ALA A 237 15.92 7.56 -16.39
C ALA A 237 16.39 6.15 -15.99
N PRO A 238 17.07 5.92 -14.85
CA PRO A 238 17.48 4.57 -14.43
C PRO A 238 16.33 3.59 -14.22
N SER A 239 15.12 4.07 -13.92
CA SER A 239 13.93 3.22 -13.68
C SER A 239 12.82 3.38 -14.71
N PHE A 240 12.84 4.48 -15.50
CA PHE A 240 11.77 4.80 -16.45
C PHE A 240 11.74 3.84 -17.63
N LEU A 241 10.60 3.17 -17.84
CA LEU A 241 10.35 2.18 -18.91
C LEU A 241 11.37 1.02 -18.95
N GLN A 242 11.96 0.68 -17.81
CA GLN A 242 12.94 -0.42 -17.71
C GLN A 242 12.29 -1.80 -17.53
N MET A 243 10.96 -1.90 -17.63
CA MET A 243 10.24 -3.16 -17.48
C MET A 243 10.58 -4.16 -18.61
N ASP A 244 10.94 -5.39 -18.20
CA ASP A 244 11.13 -6.50 -19.12
C ASP A 244 9.82 -7.25 -19.32
N LEU A 245 9.10 -6.87 -20.40
CA LEU A 245 7.83 -7.50 -20.74
C LEU A 245 8.03 -8.88 -21.36
N ALA A 246 9.14 -9.12 -22.05
CA ALA A 246 9.39 -10.39 -22.73
C ALA A 246 9.45 -11.55 -21.72
N THR A 247 10.29 -11.40 -20.70
CA THR A 247 10.37 -12.38 -19.61
C THR A 247 9.11 -12.43 -18.76
N ALA A 248 8.43 -11.28 -18.54
CA ALA A 248 7.20 -11.25 -17.75
C ALA A 248 6.03 -12.04 -18.39
N PHE A 249 6.05 -12.29 -19.68
CA PHE A 249 5.07 -13.14 -20.37
C PHE A 249 5.37 -14.65 -20.30
N GLU A 250 6.47 -15.05 -19.67
CA GLU A 250 6.76 -16.47 -19.50
C GLU A 250 5.72 -17.19 -18.65
N LEU A 251 5.42 -18.44 -18.99
CA LEU A 251 4.39 -19.24 -18.33
C LEU A 251 4.64 -19.39 -16.82
N SER A 252 5.91 -19.45 -16.42
CA SER A 252 6.39 -19.54 -15.04
C SER A 252 5.96 -18.33 -14.20
N LEU A 253 5.85 -17.15 -14.80
CA LEU A 253 5.51 -15.90 -14.12
C LEU A 253 4.01 -15.55 -14.12
N ILE A 254 3.18 -16.29 -14.87
CA ILE A 254 1.72 -16.06 -14.88
C ILE A 254 1.14 -16.14 -13.46
N SER A 255 1.62 -17.06 -12.64
CA SER A 255 1.17 -17.18 -11.25
C SER A 255 1.55 -15.96 -10.40
N VAL A 256 2.67 -15.30 -10.70
CA VAL A 256 3.12 -14.09 -10.01
C VAL A 256 2.29 -12.88 -10.46
N VAL A 257 1.96 -12.78 -11.77
CA VAL A 257 1.04 -11.76 -12.30
C VAL A 257 -0.31 -11.85 -11.59
N PHE A 258 -0.87 -13.05 -11.48
CA PHE A 258 -2.13 -13.25 -10.74
C PHE A 258 -1.98 -12.95 -9.25
N ALA A 259 -0.85 -13.24 -8.63
CA ALA A 259 -0.62 -12.88 -7.23
C ALA A 259 -0.66 -11.37 -7.01
N PHE A 260 0.03 -10.59 -7.84
CA PHE A 260 -0.06 -9.12 -7.81
C PHE A 260 -1.50 -8.65 -8.03
N LEU A 261 -2.18 -9.20 -9.04
CA LEU A 261 -3.55 -8.85 -9.35
C LEU A 261 -4.50 -9.08 -8.16
N PHE A 262 -4.43 -10.26 -7.53
CA PHE A 262 -5.29 -10.58 -6.41
C PHE A 262 -4.97 -9.77 -5.16
N VAL A 263 -3.68 -9.59 -4.84
CA VAL A 263 -3.28 -8.78 -3.68
C VAL A 263 -3.74 -7.34 -3.87
N ASP A 264 -3.51 -6.75 -5.04
CA ASP A 264 -3.94 -5.39 -5.37
C ASP A 264 -5.46 -5.24 -5.33
N LEU A 265 -6.17 -6.21 -5.91
CA LEU A 265 -7.63 -6.26 -5.87
C LEU A 265 -8.19 -6.23 -4.44
N PHE A 266 -7.58 -7.00 -3.52
CA PHE A 266 -8.08 -7.11 -2.15
C PHE A 266 -7.65 -5.92 -1.29
N ASP A 267 -6.44 -5.44 -1.47
CA ASP A 267 -5.92 -4.28 -0.75
C ASP A 267 -6.75 -3.03 -1.11
N THR A 268 -6.90 -2.76 -2.42
CA THR A 268 -7.71 -1.64 -2.91
C THR A 268 -9.17 -1.77 -2.51
N ALA A 269 -9.81 -2.94 -2.73
CA ALA A 269 -11.22 -3.09 -2.40
C ALA A 269 -11.49 -2.97 -0.89
N GLY A 270 -10.62 -3.57 -0.07
CA GLY A 270 -10.71 -3.48 1.39
C GLY A 270 -10.54 -2.05 1.89
N THR A 271 -9.52 -1.36 1.38
CA THR A 271 -9.23 0.02 1.75
C THR A 271 -10.30 0.99 1.27
N LEU A 272 -10.72 0.90 -0.01
CA LEU A 272 -11.78 1.75 -0.56
C LEU A 272 -13.07 1.62 0.23
N ILE A 273 -13.55 0.40 0.49
CA ILE A 273 -14.78 0.16 1.23
C ILE A 273 -14.63 0.64 2.68
N GLY A 274 -13.52 0.32 3.33
CA GLY A 274 -13.26 0.72 4.71
C GLY A 274 -13.16 2.23 4.90
N VAL A 275 -12.50 2.93 3.99
CA VAL A 275 -12.38 4.39 3.98
C VAL A 275 -13.72 5.04 3.63
N ALA A 276 -14.42 4.53 2.60
CA ALA A 276 -15.71 5.05 2.16
C ALA A 276 -16.79 4.91 3.25
N HIS A 277 -16.83 3.78 3.95
CA HIS A 277 -17.76 3.61 5.08
C HIS A 277 -17.52 4.65 6.16
N ARG A 278 -16.26 4.91 6.54
CA ARG A 278 -15.91 5.94 7.54
C ARG A 278 -16.16 7.37 7.05
N ALA A 279 -16.12 7.57 5.74
CA ALA A 279 -16.37 8.86 5.09
C ALA A 279 -17.86 9.17 4.90
N GLY A 280 -18.74 8.18 5.09
CA GLY A 280 -20.17 8.31 4.77
C GLY A 280 -20.42 8.45 3.27
N LEU A 281 -19.58 7.82 2.43
CA LEU A 281 -19.67 7.88 0.95
C LEU A 281 -20.48 6.71 0.38
N LEU A 282 -20.93 5.77 1.21
CA LEU A 282 -21.77 4.65 0.78
C LEU A 282 -23.22 5.13 0.57
N ASP A 283 -23.88 4.59 -0.44
CA ASP A 283 -25.30 4.80 -0.68
C ASP A 283 -26.17 4.03 0.34
N GLU A 284 -27.50 4.20 0.26
CA GLU A 284 -28.47 3.54 1.13
C GLU A 284 -28.40 2.01 1.06
N ASN A 285 -27.83 1.43 -0.01
CA ASN A 285 -27.63 0.01 -0.21
C ASN A 285 -26.24 -0.46 0.24
N GLY A 286 -25.42 0.42 0.86
CA GLY A 286 -24.06 0.12 1.26
C GLY A 286 -23.07 0.00 0.10
N ARG A 287 -23.39 0.52 -1.08
CA ARG A 287 -22.56 0.50 -2.29
C ARG A 287 -21.82 1.82 -2.44
N LEU A 288 -20.69 1.77 -3.13
CA LEU A 288 -19.88 2.93 -3.44
C LEU A 288 -20.30 3.50 -4.82
N PRO A 289 -20.94 4.70 -4.89
CA PRO A 289 -21.61 5.19 -6.11
C PRO A 289 -20.68 5.33 -7.33
N ARG A 290 -19.41 5.69 -7.11
CA ARG A 290 -18.40 5.95 -8.18
C ARG A 290 -17.28 4.92 -8.17
N LEU A 291 -17.56 3.69 -7.72
CA LEU A 291 -16.58 2.60 -7.59
C LEU A 291 -15.80 2.39 -8.89
N ARG A 292 -16.45 2.37 -10.06
CA ARG A 292 -15.79 2.20 -11.36
C ARG A 292 -14.71 3.25 -11.60
N GLY A 293 -14.98 4.52 -11.29
CA GLY A 293 -13.99 5.60 -11.42
C GLY A 293 -12.79 5.41 -10.50
N ALA A 294 -13.04 4.98 -9.26
CA ALA A 294 -11.97 4.70 -8.29
C ALA A 294 -11.08 3.52 -8.74
N LEU A 295 -11.70 2.47 -9.27
CA LEU A 295 -10.99 1.28 -9.75
C LEU A 295 -10.18 1.57 -11.02
N LEU A 296 -10.70 2.43 -11.91
CA LEU A 296 -9.94 2.90 -13.07
C LEU A 296 -8.75 3.76 -12.66
N ALA A 297 -8.92 4.65 -11.67
CA ALA A 297 -7.83 5.46 -11.14
C ALA A 297 -6.70 4.58 -10.58
N ASP A 298 -7.05 3.56 -9.82
CA ASP A 298 -6.14 2.61 -9.19
C ASP A 298 -5.36 1.79 -10.23
N SER A 299 -6.06 1.16 -11.18
CA SER A 299 -5.41 0.37 -12.24
C SER A 299 -4.52 1.21 -13.18
N LEU A 300 -4.96 2.41 -13.54
CA LEU A 300 -4.14 3.33 -14.33
C LEU A 300 -2.90 3.81 -13.55
N ALA A 301 -3.04 4.03 -12.24
CA ALA A 301 -1.92 4.39 -11.38
C ALA A 301 -0.91 3.25 -11.26
N THR A 302 -1.35 2.00 -11.18
CA THR A 302 -0.48 0.81 -11.19
C THR A 302 0.29 0.68 -12.50
N VAL A 303 -0.38 0.81 -13.65
CA VAL A 303 0.27 0.77 -14.98
C VAL A 303 1.31 1.90 -15.11
N ALA A 304 0.93 3.13 -14.74
CA ALA A 304 1.85 4.27 -14.78
C ALA A 304 2.99 4.10 -13.77
N GLY A 305 2.71 3.60 -12.57
CA GLY A 305 3.72 3.32 -11.54
C GLY A 305 4.80 2.34 -12.04
N ALA A 306 4.40 1.23 -12.65
CA ALA A 306 5.32 0.28 -13.25
C ALA A 306 6.17 0.90 -14.37
N ALA A 307 5.56 1.74 -15.23
CA ALA A 307 6.27 2.46 -16.28
C ALA A 307 7.26 3.49 -15.71
N LEU A 308 6.96 4.14 -14.60
CA LEU A 308 7.84 5.07 -13.90
C LEU A 308 8.97 4.34 -13.13
N GLY A 309 8.80 3.07 -12.80
CA GLY A 309 9.78 2.28 -12.04
C GLY A 309 9.44 2.17 -10.55
N THR A 310 8.16 2.02 -10.22
CA THR A 310 7.72 1.63 -8.88
C THR A 310 6.73 0.48 -8.97
N SER A 311 6.43 -0.17 -7.86
CA SER A 311 5.49 -1.28 -7.84
C SER A 311 4.03 -0.80 -7.87
N THR A 312 3.10 -1.70 -7.64
CA THR A 312 1.65 -1.47 -7.66
C THR A 312 1.24 -0.26 -6.82
N THR A 313 0.42 0.61 -7.37
CA THR A 313 -0.13 1.80 -6.67
C THR A 313 -1.54 1.49 -6.19
N THR A 314 -1.84 1.73 -4.92
CA THR A 314 -3.12 1.36 -4.27
C THR A 314 -3.67 2.50 -3.41
N SER A 315 -4.94 2.38 -3.00
CA SER A 315 -5.61 3.33 -2.12
C SER A 315 -5.10 3.24 -0.68
N TYR A 316 -4.90 4.39 -0.02
CA TYR A 316 -4.31 4.48 1.31
C TYR A 316 -5.36 4.69 2.41
N ILE A 317 -5.30 3.84 3.46
CA ILE A 317 -6.19 3.92 4.62
C ILE A 317 -5.94 5.20 5.45
N GLU A 318 -4.77 5.77 5.36
CA GLU A 318 -4.38 7.05 5.96
C GLU A 318 -5.25 8.21 5.48
N SER A 319 -5.92 8.08 4.33
CA SER A 319 -6.93 9.03 3.85
C SER A 319 -8.05 9.27 4.85
N THR A 320 -8.29 8.32 5.76
CA THR A 320 -9.23 8.50 6.88
C THR A 320 -8.88 9.67 7.79
N ALA A 321 -7.61 10.05 7.88
CA ALA A 321 -7.18 11.21 8.68
C ALA A 321 -7.69 12.53 8.07
N GLY A 322 -7.53 12.71 6.76
CA GLY A 322 -8.08 13.87 6.04
C GLY A 322 -9.60 13.90 6.02
N ILE A 323 -10.24 12.72 5.91
CA ILE A 323 -11.70 12.62 5.99
C ILE A 323 -12.21 13.07 7.37
N ARG A 324 -11.53 12.69 8.45
CA ARG A 324 -11.84 13.19 9.80
C ARG A 324 -11.59 14.68 9.95
N ALA A 325 -10.62 15.23 9.20
CA ALA A 325 -10.36 16.67 9.15
C ALA A 325 -11.36 17.45 8.29
N GLY A 326 -12.30 16.75 7.64
CA GLY A 326 -13.41 17.36 6.90
C GLY A 326 -13.35 17.19 5.39
N GLY A 327 -12.43 16.40 4.84
CA GLY A 327 -12.37 16.03 3.42
C GLY A 327 -13.58 15.21 3.00
N ARG A 328 -14.20 15.58 1.88
CA ARG A 328 -15.42 14.95 1.36
C ARG A 328 -15.36 14.69 -0.14
N THR A 329 -14.45 15.33 -0.84
CA THR A 329 -14.42 15.35 -2.30
C THR A 329 -13.02 15.06 -2.83
N GLY A 330 -12.93 14.85 -4.15
CA GLY A 330 -11.67 14.63 -4.86
C GLY A 330 -10.67 15.79 -4.76
N LEU A 331 -11.12 16.97 -4.37
CA LEU A 331 -10.21 18.10 -4.17
C LEU A 331 -9.17 17.80 -3.07
N THR A 332 -9.55 17.06 -2.03
CA THR A 332 -8.60 16.54 -1.02
C THR A 332 -7.47 15.72 -1.67
N ALA A 333 -7.80 14.80 -2.57
CA ALA A 333 -6.81 13.96 -3.28
C ALA A 333 -5.94 14.79 -4.24
N ILE A 334 -6.49 15.81 -4.89
CA ILE A 334 -5.71 16.74 -5.73
C ILE A 334 -4.66 17.48 -4.90
N VAL A 335 -5.03 17.95 -3.70
CA VAL A 335 -4.06 18.61 -2.80
C VAL A 335 -2.93 17.65 -2.42
N VAL A 336 -3.26 16.38 -2.12
CA VAL A 336 -2.24 15.35 -1.85
C VAL A 336 -1.32 15.15 -3.07
N ALA A 337 -1.88 15.09 -4.28
CA ALA A 337 -1.10 14.97 -5.50
C ALA A 337 -0.09 16.11 -5.68
N ILE A 338 -0.52 17.35 -5.44
CA ILE A 338 0.35 18.55 -5.52
C ILE A 338 1.48 18.45 -4.47
N LEU A 339 1.18 17.99 -3.26
CA LEU A 339 2.17 17.86 -2.20
C LEU A 339 3.19 16.74 -2.50
N PHE A 340 2.78 15.63 -3.13
CA PHE A 340 3.72 14.62 -3.62
C PHE A 340 4.64 15.17 -4.73
N LEU A 341 4.15 16.00 -5.64
CA LEU A 341 5.01 16.69 -6.61
C LEU A 341 6.00 17.64 -5.92
N ALA A 342 5.57 18.33 -4.88
CA ALA A 342 6.46 19.19 -4.09
C ALA A 342 7.56 18.38 -3.38
N CYS A 343 7.28 17.12 -3.00
CA CYS A 343 8.28 16.22 -2.41
C CYS A 343 9.50 15.96 -3.29
N LEU A 344 9.38 16.07 -4.61
CA LEU A 344 10.50 15.89 -5.55
C LEU A 344 11.72 16.78 -5.22
N LEU A 345 11.48 17.92 -4.58
CA LEU A 345 12.54 18.84 -4.15
C LEU A 345 13.28 18.36 -2.88
N PHE A 346 12.75 17.37 -2.15
CA PHE A 346 13.30 16.90 -0.87
C PHE A 346 14.08 15.59 -0.99
N ALA A 347 14.61 15.28 -2.17
CA ALA A 347 15.40 14.08 -2.42
C ALA A 347 16.63 13.92 -1.48
N PRO A 348 17.44 14.96 -1.17
CA PRO A 348 18.57 14.79 -0.26
C PRO A 348 18.13 14.42 1.16
N LEU A 349 17.00 14.97 1.61
CA LEU A 349 16.42 14.60 2.90
C LEU A 349 16.01 13.11 2.90
N ALA A 350 15.37 12.64 1.83
CA ALA A 350 14.99 11.24 1.67
C ALA A 350 16.21 10.31 1.66
N GLY A 351 17.29 10.70 0.99
CA GLY A 351 18.57 9.98 0.98
C GLY A 351 19.25 9.90 2.36
N SER A 352 19.01 10.89 3.22
CA SER A 352 19.59 10.96 4.56
C SER A 352 18.91 10.08 5.60
N ILE A 353 17.72 9.52 5.30
CA ILE A 353 16.94 8.70 6.25
C ILE A 353 17.46 7.26 6.26
N PRO A 354 17.96 6.76 7.41
CA PRO A 354 18.48 5.40 7.52
C PRO A 354 17.34 4.35 7.65
N ALA A 355 17.64 3.09 7.31
CA ALA A 355 16.67 2.00 7.34
C ALA A 355 16.05 1.78 8.73
N TYR A 356 16.82 1.92 9.81
CA TYR A 356 16.32 1.79 11.18
C TYR A 356 15.36 2.93 11.60
N ALA A 357 15.33 4.06 10.89
CA ALA A 357 14.34 5.11 11.10
C ALA A 357 13.02 4.85 10.36
N THR A 358 13.06 4.11 9.25
CA THR A 358 11.85 3.73 8.48
C THR A 358 11.24 2.41 8.95
N ALA A 359 12.02 1.50 9.51
CA ALA A 359 11.55 0.22 10.03
C ALA A 359 10.39 0.33 11.03
N PRO A 360 10.41 1.26 12.01
CA PRO A 360 9.27 1.48 12.92
C PRO A 360 7.96 1.82 12.21
N ALA A 361 8.03 2.55 11.10
CA ALA A 361 6.84 2.89 10.32
C ALA A 361 6.20 1.64 9.68
N LEU A 362 7.03 0.74 9.11
CA LEU A 362 6.56 -0.53 8.58
C LEU A 362 5.90 -1.38 9.67
N LEU A 363 6.51 -1.44 10.86
CA LEU A 363 5.94 -2.17 12.00
C LEU A 363 4.61 -1.55 12.46
N PHE A 364 4.52 -0.24 12.51
CA PHE A 364 3.29 0.46 12.88
C PHE A 364 2.16 0.18 11.89
N VAL A 365 2.44 0.24 10.58
CA VAL A 365 1.48 -0.10 9.53
C VAL A 365 1.08 -1.58 9.63
N ALA A 366 2.02 -2.47 9.88
CA ALA A 366 1.75 -3.89 10.11
C ALA A 366 0.73 -4.09 11.25
N CYS A 367 0.91 -3.37 12.37
CA CYS A 367 -0.05 -3.38 13.49
C CYS A 367 -1.44 -2.85 13.07
N MET A 368 -1.50 -1.83 12.22
CA MET A 368 -2.78 -1.33 11.71
C MET A 368 -3.49 -2.36 10.82
N MET A 369 -2.76 -3.06 9.97
CA MET A 369 -3.31 -4.12 9.10
C MET A 369 -3.77 -5.33 9.89
N ALA A 370 -3.05 -5.71 10.96
CA ALA A 370 -3.40 -6.83 11.84
C ALA A 370 -4.75 -6.63 12.55
N ARG A 371 -5.26 -5.40 12.67
CA ARG A 371 -6.59 -5.12 13.24
C ARG A 371 -7.73 -5.83 12.51
N GLY A 372 -7.54 -6.19 11.24
CA GLY A 372 -8.50 -6.97 10.48
C GLY A 372 -8.86 -8.31 11.12
N LEU A 373 -7.96 -8.92 11.89
CA LEU A 373 -8.23 -10.16 12.61
C LEU A 373 -9.36 -10.02 13.65
N ALA A 374 -9.58 -8.83 14.22
CA ALA A 374 -10.67 -8.59 15.16
C ALA A 374 -12.07 -8.64 14.51
N GLU A 375 -12.14 -8.57 13.18
CA GLU A 375 -13.39 -8.62 12.42
C GLU A 375 -13.78 -10.05 11.99
N ILE A 376 -12.94 -11.04 12.30
CA ILE A 376 -13.20 -12.45 12.04
C ILE A 376 -14.12 -13.00 13.11
N ASN A 377 -15.03 -13.90 12.73
CA ASN A 377 -15.84 -14.64 13.67
C ASN A 377 -15.01 -15.73 14.37
N TRP A 378 -14.56 -15.44 15.59
CA TRP A 378 -13.73 -16.35 16.39
C TRP A 378 -14.51 -17.50 17.05
N GLU A 379 -15.84 -17.50 16.97
CA GLU A 379 -16.68 -18.61 17.46
C GLU A 379 -16.85 -19.71 16.40
N ASP A 380 -16.63 -19.39 15.10
CA ASP A 380 -16.71 -20.35 14.02
C ASP A 380 -15.33 -20.86 13.60
N VAL A 381 -15.01 -22.10 14.00
CA VAL A 381 -13.74 -22.77 13.67
C VAL A 381 -13.49 -22.83 12.16
N THR A 382 -14.55 -22.91 11.34
CA THR A 382 -14.45 -22.98 9.88
C THR A 382 -14.09 -21.63 9.23
N ASP A 383 -14.16 -20.55 9.97
CA ASP A 383 -13.77 -19.19 9.55
C ASP A 383 -12.41 -18.79 10.13
N TYR A 384 -12.21 -18.94 11.46
CA TYR A 384 -10.98 -18.43 12.06
C TYR A 384 -9.75 -19.31 11.77
N VAL A 385 -9.88 -20.65 11.67
CA VAL A 385 -8.72 -21.51 11.38
C VAL A 385 -8.12 -21.21 10.00
N PRO A 386 -8.88 -21.16 8.89
CA PRO A 386 -8.32 -20.74 7.61
C PRO A 386 -7.73 -19.33 7.64
N ALA A 387 -8.34 -18.42 8.39
CA ALA A 387 -7.87 -17.05 8.51
C ALA A 387 -6.51 -16.99 9.23
N VAL A 388 -6.36 -17.67 10.36
CA VAL A 388 -5.09 -17.73 11.10
C VAL A 388 -3.99 -18.40 10.27
N VAL A 389 -4.32 -19.52 9.61
CA VAL A 389 -3.38 -20.21 8.71
C VAL A 389 -2.91 -19.30 7.59
N THR A 390 -3.83 -18.56 6.94
CA THR A 390 -3.50 -17.57 5.91
C THR A 390 -2.53 -16.52 6.42
N ALA A 391 -2.87 -15.91 7.57
CA ALA A 391 -2.08 -14.82 8.15
C ALA A 391 -0.68 -15.27 8.58
N LEU A 392 -0.54 -16.46 9.15
CA LEU A 392 0.74 -17.03 9.57
C LEU A 392 1.59 -17.55 8.40
N ALA A 393 0.96 -18.09 7.36
CA ALA A 393 1.69 -18.65 6.23
C ALA A 393 2.50 -17.58 5.49
N MET A 394 2.02 -16.35 5.39
CA MET A 394 2.70 -15.27 4.65
C MET A 394 4.09 -14.94 5.21
N PRO A 395 4.26 -14.58 6.49
CA PRO A 395 5.59 -14.31 7.06
C PRO A 395 6.46 -15.57 7.13
N LEU A 396 5.88 -16.74 7.42
CA LEU A 396 6.64 -17.99 7.59
C LEU A 396 7.16 -18.58 6.28
N THR A 397 6.42 -18.37 5.16
CA THR A 397 6.89 -18.77 3.83
C THR A 397 7.62 -17.64 3.10
N PHE A 398 7.70 -16.47 3.71
CA PHE A 398 8.21 -15.25 3.10
C PHE A 398 7.54 -14.92 1.75
N SER A 399 6.25 -15.29 1.58
CA SER A 399 5.49 -15.14 0.34
C SER A 399 4.01 -14.87 0.58
N ILE A 400 3.56 -13.69 0.16
CA ILE A 400 2.14 -13.31 0.21
C ILE A 400 1.31 -14.26 -0.66
N ALA A 401 1.79 -14.57 -1.87
CA ALA A 401 1.09 -15.45 -2.81
C ALA A 401 0.92 -16.87 -2.26
N THR A 402 1.96 -17.41 -1.62
CA THR A 402 1.90 -18.73 -0.98
C THR A 402 0.91 -18.73 0.18
N GLY A 403 0.94 -17.70 1.02
CA GLY A 403 -0.01 -17.56 2.12
C GLY A 403 -1.46 -17.47 1.65
N ILE A 404 -1.73 -16.69 0.58
CA ILE A 404 -3.05 -16.64 -0.04
C ILE A 404 -3.47 -18.04 -0.53
N GLY A 405 -2.60 -18.73 -1.26
CA GLY A 405 -2.88 -20.08 -1.78
C GLY A 405 -3.22 -21.08 -0.68
N ILE A 406 -2.40 -21.15 0.37
CA ILE A 406 -2.65 -21.99 1.55
C ILE A 406 -3.98 -21.61 2.20
N GLY A 407 -4.29 -20.31 2.30
CA GLY A 407 -5.55 -19.82 2.84
C GLY A 407 -6.77 -20.29 2.06
N PHE A 408 -6.77 -20.16 0.73
CA PHE A 408 -7.86 -20.63 -0.11
C PHE A 408 -8.03 -22.15 -0.03
N ILE A 409 -6.93 -22.90 -0.07
CA ILE A 409 -6.96 -24.37 0.06
C ILE A 409 -7.55 -24.76 1.41
N THR A 410 -7.07 -24.17 2.51
CA THR A 410 -7.53 -24.47 3.86
C THR A 410 -9.01 -24.13 4.02
N TYR A 411 -9.45 -22.96 3.55
CA TYR A 411 -10.86 -22.55 3.63
C TYR A 411 -11.77 -23.51 2.86
N ALA A 412 -11.41 -23.80 1.60
CA ALA A 412 -12.19 -24.72 0.77
C ALA A 412 -12.28 -26.12 1.41
N ALA A 413 -11.14 -26.67 1.85
CA ALA A 413 -11.10 -27.98 2.47
C ALA A 413 -11.92 -28.04 3.75
N VAL A 414 -11.77 -27.07 4.65
CA VAL A 414 -12.51 -27.03 5.92
C VAL A 414 -14.01 -26.91 5.67
N LYS A 415 -14.47 -26.03 4.78
CA LYS A 415 -15.91 -25.87 4.48
C LYS A 415 -16.50 -27.13 3.84
N VAL A 416 -15.78 -27.75 2.91
CA VAL A 416 -16.25 -29.00 2.26
C VAL A 416 -16.31 -30.15 3.27
N LEU A 417 -15.23 -30.39 4.04
CA LEU A 417 -15.17 -31.50 4.98
C LEU A 417 -16.12 -31.33 6.18
N SER A 418 -16.47 -30.10 6.54
CA SER A 418 -17.46 -29.84 7.61
C SER A 418 -18.92 -29.88 7.12
N GLY A 419 -19.17 -30.24 5.86
CA GLY A 419 -20.52 -30.29 5.28
C GLY A 419 -21.11 -28.92 4.91
N ARG A 420 -20.31 -27.84 4.98
CA ARG A 420 -20.71 -26.45 4.70
C ARG A 420 -20.29 -26.00 3.30
N PHE A 421 -20.31 -26.93 2.32
CA PHE A 421 -19.83 -26.64 0.96
C PHE A 421 -20.58 -25.49 0.26
N GLN A 422 -21.82 -25.20 0.68
CA GLN A 422 -22.61 -24.06 0.15
C GLN A 422 -22.00 -22.70 0.50
N GLU A 423 -21.19 -22.61 1.56
CA GLU A 423 -20.47 -21.40 1.94
C GLU A 423 -19.16 -21.20 1.16
N ALA A 424 -18.66 -22.26 0.50
CA ALA A 424 -17.54 -22.18 -0.41
C ALA A 424 -18.03 -21.81 -1.82
N SER A 425 -17.91 -20.53 -2.19
CA SER A 425 -18.31 -20.09 -3.54
C SER A 425 -17.55 -20.87 -4.63
N PRO A 426 -18.14 -21.05 -5.83
CA PRO A 426 -17.43 -21.70 -6.95
C PRO A 426 -16.07 -21.07 -7.25
N ALA A 427 -15.94 -19.75 -7.09
CA ALA A 427 -14.68 -19.04 -7.27
C ALA A 427 -13.59 -19.52 -6.28
N ILE A 428 -13.94 -19.73 -5.01
CA ILE A 428 -13.01 -20.24 -3.99
C ILE A 428 -12.56 -21.65 -4.33
N LEU A 429 -13.47 -22.52 -4.73
CA LEU A 429 -13.14 -23.89 -5.10
C LEU A 429 -12.20 -23.94 -6.32
N ILE A 430 -12.48 -23.13 -7.35
CA ILE A 430 -11.62 -23.00 -8.53
C ILE A 430 -10.23 -22.49 -8.14
N LEU A 431 -10.15 -21.44 -7.31
CA LEU A 431 -8.87 -20.90 -6.84
C LEU A 431 -8.11 -21.91 -5.97
N ALA A 432 -8.78 -22.61 -5.07
CA ALA A 432 -8.16 -23.65 -4.25
C ALA A 432 -7.56 -24.75 -5.12
N VAL A 433 -8.29 -25.25 -6.12
CA VAL A 433 -7.77 -26.25 -7.08
C VAL A 433 -6.60 -25.70 -7.87
N ALA A 434 -6.68 -24.46 -8.36
CA ALA A 434 -5.58 -23.83 -9.09
C ALA A 434 -4.30 -23.72 -8.23
N PHE A 435 -4.42 -23.37 -6.93
CA PHE A 435 -3.28 -23.34 -6.02
C PHE A 435 -2.75 -24.74 -5.66
N VAL A 436 -3.62 -25.74 -5.53
CA VAL A 436 -3.17 -27.13 -5.36
C VAL A 436 -2.35 -27.57 -6.57
N LEU A 437 -2.83 -27.31 -7.77
CA LEU A 437 -2.09 -27.64 -9.00
C LEU A 437 -0.75 -26.87 -9.05
N LYS A 438 -0.77 -25.58 -8.72
CA LYS A 438 0.47 -24.79 -8.62
C LYS A 438 1.48 -25.42 -7.66
N PHE A 439 1.08 -25.79 -6.45
CA PHE A 439 1.99 -26.36 -5.46
C PHE A 439 2.42 -27.80 -5.77
N SER A 440 1.69 -28.51 -6.65
CA SER A 440 2.02 -29.88 -7.05
C SER A 440 2.94 -29.95 -8.26
N PHE A 441 2.91 -28.94 -9.15
CA PHE A 441 3.61 -28.99 -10.44
C PHE A 441 4.60 -27.85 -10.69
N LEU A 442 4.63 -26.85 -9.83
CA LEU A 442 5.55 -25.71 -9.85
C LEU A 442 6.27 -25.57 -8.51
#